data_5b2f23b8fd9de4ad34337398f22cdc33
#
_entry.id   5b2f23b8fd9de4ad34337398f22cdc33
#
_cell.length_a   1.000
_cell.length_b   1.000
_cell.length_c   1.000
_cell.angle_alpha   90.00
_cell.angle_beta   90.00
_cell.angle_gamma   90.00
#
_symmetry.space_group_name_H-M   'P 1'
#
loop_
_entity.id
_entity.type
_entity.pdbx_description
1 polymer ?
#
loop_
_entity_poly.entity_id
_entity_poly.type
_entity_poly.pdbx_seq_one_letter_code
_entity_poly.pdbx_strand_id
1 'polypeptide(L)'
;PPTETEKERNARRFYGGEVDGISRQLARYVHKTTKTYMPEMNPMLIYRLDRFGRGGHHRPFNDAGFAGIRIMEAHENYTQQHQDIRVEDGIAYGDVLEHVNFDYAAKLTAVNAINMASLAWAPPAPKEVQIGGIVEPSAKFKWSKVDGAIGYKIYWRDTTSPIWDHSRFVSDVTEFTLKGIVIDNYFFGVSSVGKDGFESPVVFPNGIFR
;
A
#
# COMPACT_ATOMS: atom_id res chain seq x y z
N PRO A 1 6.64 12.94 7.46
CA PRO A 1 7.89 12.47 8.08
C PRO A 1 8.73 13.65 8.60
N PRO A 2 9.54 13.48 9.66
CA PRO A 2 10.40 14.57 10.17
C PRO A 2 11.42 15.08 9.15
N THR A 3 11.71 14.25 8.15
CA THR A 3 12.64 14.56 7.05
C THR A 3 11.96 15.16 5.81
N GLU A 4 10.64 15.31 5.85
CA GLU A 4 9.89 15.87 4.71
C GLU A 4 10.16 17.35 4.58
N THR A 5 10.64 17.79 3.42
CA THR A 5 10.81 19.20 3.10
C THR A 5 9.45 19.89 2.95
N GLU A 6 9.43 21.23 3.05
CA GLU A 6 8.19 21.99 2.81
C GLU A 6 7.65 21.78 1.39
N LYS A 7 8.52 21.64 0.41
CA LYS A 7 8.14 21.35 -0.99
C LYS A 7 7.45 19.98 -1.11
N GLU A 8 8.02 18.95 -0.49
CA GLU A 8 7.43 17.60 -0.49
C GLU A 8 6.10 17.58 0.25
N ARG A 9 5.98 18.27 1.38
CA ARG A 9 4.72 18.40 2.11
C ARG A 9 3.64 19.08 1.28
N ASN A 10 3.97 20.16 0.58
CA ASN A 10 3.04 20.87 -0.28
C ASN A 10 2.65 20.03 -1.50
N ALA A 11 3.59 19.31 -2.12
CA ALA A 11 3.31 18.36 -3.20
C ALA A 11 2.37 17.24 -2.73
N ARG A 12 2.64 16.66 -1.56
CA ARG A 12 1.78 15.63 -0.96
C ARG A 12 0.36 16.13 -0.69
N ARG A 13 0.21 17.34 -0.19
CA ARG A 13 -1.12 17.95 0.04
C ARG A 13 -1.88 18.21 -1.24
N PHE A 14 -1.17 18.54 -2.31
CA PHE A 14 -1.80 18.91 -3.58
C PHE A 14 -2.10 17.71 -4.47
N TYR A 15 -1.20 16.71 -4.51
CA TYR A 15 -1.27 15.62 -5.49
C TYR A 15 -1.60 14.24 -4.93
N GLY A 16 -1.42 13.98 -3.67
CA GLY A 16 -1.62 12.62 -3.18
C GLY A 16 -2.22 12.52 -1.78
N GLY A 17 -2.05 13.53 -0.95
CA GLY A 17 -2.51 13.48 0.41
C GLY A 17 -2.01 12.27 1.20
N GLU A 18 -2.61 12.00 2.35
CA GLU A 18 -2.26 10.85 3.20
C GLU A 18 -2.72 9.52 2.63
N VAL A 19 -3.78 9.50 1.83
CA VAL A 19 -4.35 8.28 1.26
C VAL A 19 -3.47 7.65 0.18
N ASP A 20 -2.50 8.37 -0.35
CA ASP A 20 -1.57 7.93 -1.39
C ASP A 20 -0.09 7.97 -0.97
N GLY A 21 0.18 8.19 0.32
CA GLY A 21 1.51 8.05 0.89
C GLY A 21 2.07 6.62 0.75
N ILE A 22 3.39 6.48 0.87
CA ILE A 22 4.11 5.21 0.64
C ILE A 22 3.60 4.05 1.50
N SER A 23 3.20 4.30 2.74
CA SER A 23 2.61 3.27 3.61
C SER A 23 1.23 2.84 3.14
N ARG A 24 0.43 3.75 2.57
CA ARG A 24 -0.87 3.39 1.98
C ARG A 24 -0.70 2.58 0.71
N GLN A 25 0.31 2.87 -0.10
CA GLN A 25 0.64 2.05 -1.27
C GLN A 25 1.13 0.67 -0.86
N LEU A 26 1.94 0.56 0.19
CA LEU A 26 2.34 -0.74 0.75
C LEU A 26 1.12 -1.52 1.26
N ALA A 27 0.17 -0.88 1.94
CA ALA A 27 -1.06 -1.52 2.39
C ALA A 27 -1.90 -2.06 1.22
N ARG A 28 -2.06 -1.29 0.13
CA ARG A 28 -2.73 -1.74 -1.10
C ARG A 28 -2.00 -2.88 -1.78
N TYR A 29 -0.67 -2.83 -1.76
CA TYR A 29 0.18 -3.92 -2.28
C TYR A 29 -0.07 -5.22 -1.52
N VAL A 30 0.00 -5.18 -0.19
CA VAL A 30 -0.28 -6.33 0.67
C VAL A 30 -1.69 -6.84 0.48
N HIS A 31 -2.69 -5.95 0.39
CA HIS A 31 -4.07 -6.32 0.10
C HIS A 31 -4.17 -7.10 -1.23
N LYS A 32 -3.63 -6.54 -2.32
CA LYS A 32 -3.65 -7.15 -3.66
C LYS A 32 -2.95 -8.51 -3.67
N THR A 33 -1.73 -8.57 -3.14
CA THR A 33 -0.91 -9.79 -3.12
C THR A 33 -1.58 -10.89 -2.29
N THR A 34 -2.11 -10.53 -1.12
CA THR A 34 -2.84 -11.47 -0.27
C THR A 34 -4.09 -12.00 -0.99
N LYS A 35 -4.87 -11.13 -1.62
CA LYS A 35 -6.05 -11.55 -2.40
C LYS A 35 -5.69 -12.48 -3.56
N THR A 36 -4.51 -12.33 -4.14
CA THR A 36 -4.03 -13.17 -5.25
C THR A 36 -3.62 -14.56 -4.78
N TYR A 37 -2.87 -14.66 -3.69
CA TYR A 37 -2.24 -15.92 -3.26
C TYR A 37 -2.94 -16.60 -2.08
N MET A 38 -3.68 -15.85 -1.27
CA MET A 38 -4.41 -16.33 -0.09
C MET A 38 -5.77 -15.62 0.01
N PRO A 39 -6.68 -15.82 -0.96
CA PRO A 39 -7.94 -15.08 -1.02
C PRO A 39 -8.85 -15.29 0.19
N GLU A 40 -8.69 -16.43 0.89
CA GLU A 40 -9.45 -16.76 2.10
C GLU A 40 -9.13 -15.83 3.28
N MET A 41 -7.97 -15.18 3.29
CA MET A 41 -7.59 -14.27 4.37
C MET A 41 -8.35 -12.94 4.36
N ASN A 42 -8.90 -12.57 3.20
CA ASN A 42 -9.75 -11.40 3.02
C ASN A 42 -9.26 -10.14 3.78
N PRO A 43 -8.08 -9.60 3.47
CA PRO A 43 -7.49 -8.49 4.21
C PRO A 43 -8.37 -7.25 4.15
N MET A 44 -8.53 -6.58 5.29
CA MET A 44 -9.27 -5.33 5.43
C MET A 44 -8.28 -4.16 5.52
N LEU A 45 -8.46 -3.14 4.68
CA LEU A 45 -7.69 -1.91 4.75
C LEU A 45 -8.29 -0.96 5.79
N ILE A 46 -7.50 -0.60 6.81
CA ILE A 46 -7.91 0.32 7.87
C ILE A 46 -7.19 1.66 7.69
N TYR A 47 -7.97 2.73 7.48
CA TYR A 47 -7.48 4.07 7.17
C TYR A 47 -7.36 4.96 8.41
N ARG A 48 -6.70 4.49 9.44
CA ARG A 48 -6.27 5.33 10.57
C ARG A 48 -4.75 5.23 10.73
N LEU A 49 -4.13 6.21 11.37
CA LEU A 49 -2.69 6.21 11.60
C LEU A 49 -2.29 5.08 12.54
N ASP A 50 -2.96 4.96 13.68
CA ASP A 50 -2.77 3.89 14.65
C ASP A 50 -3.96 3.87 15.62
N ARG A 51 -3.92 2.97 16.59
CA ARG A 51 -4.86 2.96 17.71
C ARG A 51 -4.56 4.13 18.65
N PHE A 52 -5.59 4.66 19.29
CA PHE A 52 -5.44 5.78 20.22
C PHE A 52 -4.49 5.44 21.38
N GLY A 53 -3.47 6.29 21.58
CA GLY A 53 -2.47 6.13 22.65
C GLY A 53 -1.57 4.89 22.53
N ARG A 54 -1.63 4.17 21.42
CA ARG A 54 -0.83 2.96 21.17
C ARG A 54 0.00 3.12 19.91
N GLY A 55 0.99 2.28 19.74
CA GLY A 55 1.87 2.24 18.59
C GLY A 55 2.16 0.81 18.16
N GLY A 56 3.13 0.66 17.28
CA GLY A 56 3.62 -0.62 16.81
C GLY A 56 5.02 -0.47 16.24
N HIS A 57 5.67 -1.59 15.93
CA HIS A 57 7.05 -1.63 15.42
C HIS A 57 7.22 -0.95 14.05
N HIS A 58 6.12 -0.67 13.33
CA HIS A 58 6.14 0.10 12.07
C HIS A 58 6.45 1.59 12.29
N ARG A 59 6.15 2.16 13.46
CA ARG A 59 6.30 3.61 13.71
C ARG A 59 7.73 4.11 13.54
N PRO A 60 8.77 3.50 14.13
CA PRO A 60 10.14 3.96 13.93
C PRO A 60 10.55 4.01 12.46
N PHE A 61 10.06 3.07 11.63
CA PHE A 61 10.29 3.08 10.19
C PHE A 61 9.57 4.24 9.51
N ASN A 62 8.31 4.50 9.88
CA ASN A 62 7.58 5.66 9.34
C ASN A 62 8.23 6.97 9.76
N ASP A 63 8.69 7.10 11.00
CA ASP A 63 9.38 8.28 11.50
C ASP A 63 10.70 8.52 10.77
N ALA A 64 11.38 7.45 10.36
CA ALA A 64 12.58 7.50 9.51
C ALA A 64 12.27 7.70 8.01
N GLY A 65 11.00 7.82 7.61
CA GLY A 65 10.59 8.08 6.23
C GLY A 65 10.36 6.82 5.37
N PHE A 66 10.42 5.63 5.96
CA PHE A 66 10.14 4.37 5.24
C PHE A 66 8.65 4.02 5.26
N ALA A 67 8.25 3.23 4.26
CA ALA A 67 6.92 2.61 4.28
C ALA A 67 6.83 1.60 5.42
N GLY A 68 5.78 1.71 6.22
CA GLY A 68 5.51 0.78 7.31
C GLY A 68 4.02 0.67 7.56
N ILE A 69 3.54 -0.56 7.73
CA ILE A 69 2.15 -0.87 8.06
C ILE A 69 2.12 -1.87 9.21
N ARG A 70 0.98 -1.97 9.85
CA ARG A 70 0.69 -3.01 10.82
C ARG A 70 -0.28 -4.02 10.21
N ILE A 71 0.06 -5.30 10.29
CA ILE A 71 -0.84 -6.43 10.00
C ILE A 71 -1.30 -6.99 11.33
N MET A 72 -2.61 -7.12 11.51
CA MET A 72 -3.21 -7.56 12.77
C MET A 72 -4.62 -8.10 12.56
N GLU A 73 -5.21 -8.64 13.58
CA GLU A 73 -6.65 -8.91 13.60
C GLU A 73 -7.45 -7.62 13.38
N ALA A 74 -8.51 -7.71 12.56
CA ALA A 74 -9.38 -6.56 12.29
C ALA A 74 -10.16 -6.12 13.55
N HIS A 75 -10.52 -7.09 14.41
CA HIS A 75 -11.24 -6.89 15.65
C HIS A 75 -10.46 -7.51 16.80
N GLU A 76 -9.74 -6.69 17.56
CA GLU A 76 -8.96 -7.13 18.71
C GLU A 76 -9.89 -7.56 19.86
N ASN A 77 -9.57 -8.68 20.51
CA ASN A 77 -10.20 -9.05 21.77
C ASN A 77 -9.41 -8.47 22.94
N TYR A 78 -9.93 -7.41 23.53
CA TYR A 78 -9.26 -6.68 24.60
C TYR A 78 -9.04 -7.51 25.87
N THR A 79 -9.89 -8.50 26.17
CA THR A 79 -9.74 -9.35 27.35
C THR A 79 -8.58 -10.32 27.27
N GLN A 80 -8.02 -10.54 26.07
CA GLN A 80 -7.01 -11.54 25.76
C GLN A 80 -5.65 -10.96 25.34
N GLN A 81 -5.46 -9.64 25.39
CA GLN A 81 -4.18 -9.02 25.02
C GLN A 81 -3.70 -8.05 26.08
N HIS A 82 -2.43 -8.16 26.49
CA HIS A 82 -1.80 -7.33 27.51
C HIS A 82 -2.59 -7.32 28.83
N GLN A 83 -3.15 -8.45 29.20
CA GLN A 83 -3.99 -8.59 30.39
C GLN A 83 -3.36 -9.59 31.37
N ASP A 84 -3.33 -9.22 32.65
CA ASP A 84 -3.07 -10.16 33.72
C ASP A 84 -4.22 -11.16 33.85
N ILE A 85 -3.88 -12.38 34.25
CA ILE A 85 -4.89 -13.44 34.46
C ILE A 85 -5.76 -13.06 35.67
N ARG A 86 -7.04 -12.82 35.46
CA ARG A 86 -8.02 -12.49 36.49
C ARG A 86 -9.45 -12.72 36.04
N VAL A 87 -10.35 -12.77 36.97
CA VAL A 87 -11.79 -12.70 36.69
C VAL A 87 -12.31 -11.42 37.37
N GLU A 88 -12.96 -10.57 36.57
CA GLU A 88 -13.53 -9.31 37.03
C GLU A 88 -14.93 -9.16 36.44
N ASP A 89 -15.92 -8.94 37.26
CA ASP A 89 -17.35 -8.87 36.90
C ASP A 89 -17.83 -10.05 36.03
N GLY A 90 -17.34 -11.26 36.34
CA GLY A 90 -17.66 -12.48 35.59
C GLY A 90 -16.97 -12.65 34.24
N ILE A 91 -16.11 -11.73 33.86
CA ILE A 91 -15.31 -11.79 32.62
C ILE A 91 -13.90 -12.32 32.93
N ALA A 92 -13.47 -13.34 32.21
CA ALA A 92 -12.11 -13.86 32.31
C ALA A 92 -11.16 -13.02 31.41
N TYR A 93 -10.10 -12.53 32.04
CA TYR A 93 -9.00 -11.82 31.38
C TYR A 93 -7.75 -12.69 31.42
N GLY A 94 -6.88 -12.52 30.42
CA GLY A 94 -5.57 -13.15 30.42
C GLY A 94 -4.97 -13.24 29.03
N ASP A 95 -3.67 -12.90 28.94
CA ASP A 95 -2.85 -13.14 27.77
C ASP A 95 -2.23 -14.52 27.91
N VAL A 96 -3.00 -15.55 27.60
CA VAL A 96 -2.66 -16.97 27.81
C VAL A 96 -2.67 -17.75 26.50
N LEU A 97 -1.90 -18.84 26.49
CA LEU A 97 -1.67 -19.64 25.28
C LEU A 97 -2.95 -20.27 24.72
N GLU A 98 -3.90 -20.61 25.59
CA GLU A 98 -5.18 -21.21 25.23
C GLU A 98 -6.05 -20.32 24.32
N HIS A 99 -5.77 -19.01 24.31
CA HIS A 99 -6.48 -18.06 23.46
C HIS A 99 -5.80 -17.86 22.10
N VAL A 100 -4.64 -18.48 21.85
CA VAL A 100 -3.91 -18.35 20.59
C VAL A 100 -4.47 -19.30 19.54
N ASN A 101 -4.97 -18.73 18.44
CA ASN A 101 -5.32 -19.51 17.26
C ASN A 101 -4.08 -19.72 16.39
N PHE A 102 -3.40 -20.86 16.56
CA PHE A 102 -2.17 -21.19 15.87
C PHE A 102 -2.32 -21.30 14.34
N ASP A 103 -3.45 -21.81 13.86
CA ASP A 103 -3.72 -21.91 12.43
C ASP A 103 -3.86 -20.51 11.80
N TYR A 104 -4.54 -19.61 12.50
CA TYR A 104 -4.63 -18.21 12.07
C TYR A 104 -3.26 -17.51 12.12
N ALA A 105 -2.49 -17.72 13.17
CA ALA A 105 -1.14 -17.17 13.30
C ALA A 105 -0.21 -17.68 12.17
N ALA A 106 -0.28 -18.96 11.82
CA ALA A 106 0.46 -19.53 10.69
C ALA A 106 0.05 -18.88 9.36
N LYS A 107 -1.25 -18.65 9.14
CA LYS A 107 -1.75 -17.95 7.94
C LYS A 107 -1.29 -16.49 7.89
N LEU A 108 -1.32 -15.76 9.00
CA LEU A 108 -0.77 -14.40 9.05
C LEU A 108 0.74 -14.37 8.75
N THR A 109 1.48 -15.37 9.22
CA THR A 109 2.91 -15.54 8.90
C THR A 109 3.09 -15.79 7.39
N ALA A 110 2.27 -16.64 6.78
CA ALA A 110 2.30 -16.89 5.35
C ALA A 110 1.97 -15.62 4.53
N VAL A 111 1.01 -14.81 4.97
CA VAL A 111 0.73 -13.49 4.35
C VAL A 111 1.98 -12.61 4.34
N ASN A 112 2.70 -12.53 5.47
CA ASN A 112 3.94 -11.75 5.52
C ASN A 112 5.01 -12.34 4.60
N ALA A 113 5.22 -13.66 4.60
CA ALA A 113 6.21 -14.34 3.77
C ALA A 113 5.94 -14.13 2.27
N ILE A 114 4.69 -14.28 1.82
CA ILE A 114 4.29 -14.05 0.41
C ILE A 114 4.57 -12.60 -0.01
N ASN A 115 4.24 -11.63 0.83
CA ASN A 115 4.45 -10.24 0.51
C ASN A 115 5.95 -9.88 0.48
N MET A 116 6.74 -10.40 1.41
CA MET A 116 8.20 -10.21 1.42
C MET A 116 8.85 -10.84 0.18
N ALA A 117 8.49 -12.06 -0.18
CA ALA A 117 8.99 -12.74 -1.37
C ALA A 117 8.61 -11.97 -2.65
N SER A 118 7.35 -11.56 -2.77
CA SER A 118 6.87 -10.80 -3.92
C SER A 118 7.62 -9.47 -4.09
N LEU A 119 7.87 -8.75 -2.99
CA LEU A 119 8.67 -7.52 -3.02
C LEU A 119 10.14 -7.77 -3.35
N ALA A 120 10.72 -8.87 -2.84
CA ALA A 120 12.13 -9.20 -3.08
C ALA A 120 12.40 -9.58 -4.56
N TRP A 121 11.43 -10.15 -5.25
CA TRP A 121 11.53 -10.53 -6.66
C TRP A 121 11.05 -9.44 -7.62
N ALA A 122 10.37 -8.42 -7.12
CA ALA A 122 9.95 -7.28 -7.94
C ALA A 122 11.13 -6.39 -8.32
N PRO A 123 11.13 -5.77 -9.51
CA PRO A 123 12.08 -4.71 -9.82
C PRO A 123 11.82 -3.49 -8.92
N PRO A 124 12.79 -2.57 -8.79
CA PRO A 124 12.58 -1.32 -8.06
C PRO A 124 11.36 -0.55 -8.56
N ALA A 125 10.73 0.21 -7.69
CA ALA A 125 9.62 1.07 -8.07
C ALA A 125 10.10 2.20 -9.00
N PRO A 126 9.28 2.63 -9.99
CA PRO A 126 9.65 3.71 -10.89
C PRO A 126 9.84 5.02 -10.14
N LYS A 127 10.77 5.85 -10.60
CA LYS A 127 11.03 7.18 -10.06
C LYS A 127 10.47 8.25 -10.99
N GLU A 128 10.36 9.47 -10.47
CA GLU A 128 9.95 10.66 -11.26
C GLU A 128 8.64 10.45 -12.01
N VAL A 129 7.69 9.76 -11.38
CA VAL A 129 6.38 9.55 -11.98
C VAL A 129 5.65 10.89 -12.08
N GLN A 130 5.31 11.27 -13.29
CA GLN A 130 4.62 12.52 -13.59
C GLN A 130 3.31 12.24 -14.32
N ILE A 131 2.35 13.14 -14.16
CA ILE A 131 1.05 13.07 -14.83
C ILE A 131 0.83 14.35 -15.66
N GLY A 132 0.22 14.19 -16.83
CA GLY A 132 -0.20 15.27 -17.74
C GLY A 132 -1.60 15.00 -18.26
N GLY A 133 -2.09 15.92 -19.11
CA GLY A 133 -3.45 15.82 -19.65
C GLY A 133 -4.45 16.73 -18.92
N ILE A 134 -3.96 17.81 -18.31
CA ILE A 134 -4.80 18.84 -17.69
C ILE A 134 -5.76 19.39 -18.76
N VAL A 135 -7.06 19.37 -18.47
CA VAL A 135 -8.15 19.75 -19.40
C VAL A 135 -8.16 18.98 -20.72
N GLU A 136 -7.58 17.78 -20.74
CA GLU A 136 -7.61 16.87 -21.89
C GLU A 136 -8.48 15.65 -21.60
N PRO A 137 -8.99 14.97 -22.62
CA PRO A 137 -9.84 13.78 -22.46
C PRO A 137 -9.02 12.51 -22.13
N SER A 138 -7.72 12.63 -21.86
CA SER A 138 -6.81 11.49 -21.68
C SER A 138 -5.72 11.82 -20.68
N ALA A 139 -5.44 10.89 -19.77
CA ALA A 139 -4.34 11.00 -18.84
C ALA A 139 -3.02 10.59 -19.52
N LYS A 140 -1.98 11.36 -19.29
CA LYS A 140 -0.64 11.13 -19.81
C LYS A 140 0.33 10.86 -18.67
N PHE A 141 1.28 9.96 -18.86
CA PHE A 141 2.24 9.56 -17.82
C PHE A 141 3.64 9.57 -18.36
N LYS A 142 4.59 9.94 -17.51
CA LYS A 142 6.04 9.79 -17.72
C LYS A 142 6.69 9.28 -16.44
N TRP A 143 7.75 8.50 -16.58
CA TRP A 143 8.55 7.98 -15.48
C TRP A 143 9.96 7.63 -15.92
N SER A 144 10.88 7.51 -14.95
CA SER A 144 12.23 7.04 -15.23
C SER A 144 12.25 5.54 -15.49
N LYS A 145 13.08 5.10 -16.47
CA LYS A 145 13.30 3.68 -16.75
C LYS A 145 13.80 2.94 -15.51
N VAL A 146 13.34 1.70 -15.34
CA VAL A 146 13.71 0.82 -14.22
C VAL A 146 14.48 -0.38 -14.75
N ASP A 147 15.67 -0.61 -14.23
CA ASP A 147 16.47 -1.78 -14.56
C ASP A 147 15.79 -3.07 -14.06
N GLY A 148 15.78 -4.09 -14.90
CA GLY A 148 15.12 -5.36 -14.61
C GLY A 148 13.59 -5.37 -14.82
N ALA A 149 12.99 -4.23 -15.17
CA ALA A 149 11.59 -4.21 -15.59
C ALA A 149 11.46 -4.63 -17.06
N ILE A 150 10.46 -5.45 -17.37
CA ILE A 150 10.05 -5.79 -18.73
C ILE A 150 8.88 -4.94 -19.22
N GLY A 151 8.31 -4.15 -18.33
CA GLY A 151 7.19 -3.26 -18.58
C GLY A 151 6.69 -2.63 -17.29
N TYR A 152 5.59 -1.94 -17.43
CA TYR A 152 4.98 -1.18 -16.34
C TYR A 152 3.49 -1.45 -16.30
N LYS A 153 2.87 -1.24 -15.11
CA LYS A 153 1.42 -1.16 -14.98
C LYS A 153 1.01 0.23 -14.56
N ILE A 154 0.11 0.82 -15.35
CA ILE A 154 -0.58 2.05 -14.98
C ILE A 154 -1.84 1.65 -14.25
N TYR A 155 -2.00 2.17 -13.04
CA TYR A 155 -3.16 1.96 -12.18
C TYR A 155 -4.01 3.21 -12.12
N TRP A 156 -5.32 3.01 -12.03
CA TRP A 156 -6.24 4.09 -11.66
C TRP A 156 -7.39 3.55 -10.80
N ARG A 157 -7.94 4.42 -10.00
CA ARG A 157 -9.05 4.12 -9.09
C ARG A 157 -9.95 5.33 -8.92
N ASP A 158 -11.22 5.07 -8.65
CA ASP A 158 -12.15 6.10 -8.25
C ASP A 158 -11.64 6.85 -7.00
N THR A 159 -11.96 8.13 -6.88
CA THR A 159 -11.49 8.96 -5.77
C THR A 159 -12.03 8.51 -4.41
N THR A 160 -13.08 7.69 -4.39
CA THR A 160 -13.68 7.07 -3.21
C THR A 160 -13.22 5.63 -2.97
N SER A 161 -12.54 5.00 -3.94
CA SER A 161 -12.09 3.61 -3.81
C SER A 161 -10.85 3.49 -2.92
N PRO A 162 -10.82 2.52 -1.98
CA PRO A 162 -9.65 2.28 -1.16
C PRO A 162 -8.54 1.48 -1.88
N ILE A 163 -8.87 0.79 -2.98
CA ILE A 163 -7.97 -0.09 -3.74
C ILE A 163 -7.81 0.42 -5.17
N TRP A 164 -6.86 -0.15 -5.90
CA TRP A 164 -6.71 0.09 -7.32
C TRP A 164 -7.76 -0.71 -8.10
N ASP A 165 -8.75 -0.01 -8.66
CA ASP A 165 -9.90 -0.64 -9.36
C ASP A 165 -9.51 -1.16 -10.74
N HIS A 166 -8.60 -0.45 -11.40
CA HIS A 166 -8.21 -0.71 -12.77
C HIS A 166 -6.70 -0.72 -12.93
N SER A 167 -6.23 -1.48 -13.91
CA SER A 167 -4.83 -1.44 -14.32
C SER A 167 -4.66 -1.76 -15.80
N ARG A 168 -3.58 -1.26 -16.38
CA ARG A 168 -3.17 -1.56 -17.75
C ARG A 168 -1.67 -1.83 -17.80
N PHE A 169 -1.29 -3.00 -18.28
CA PHE A 169 0.09 -3.30 -18.60
C PHE A 169 0.51 -2.58 -19.89
N VAL A 170 1.71 -2.01 -19.87
CA VAL A 170 2.42 -1.44 -21.01
C VAL A 170 3.81 -2.04 -21.06
N SER A 171 4.36 -2.22 -22.27
CA SER A 171 5.70 -2.78 -22.46
C SER A 171 6.78 -1.82 -21.92
N ASP A 172 8.05 -2.10 -22.19
CA ASP A 172 9.21 -1.29 -21.72
C ASP A 172 9.23 0.10 -22.38
N VAL A 173 8.33 0.97 -21.95
CA VAL A 173 8.20 2.38 -22.32
C VAL A 173 8.33 3.26 -21.10
N THR A 174 8.72 4.52 -21.25
CA THR A 174 8.84 5.49 -20.16
C THR A 174 7.77 6.58 -20.21
N GLU A 175 6.86 6.48 -21.17
CA GLU A 175 5.69 7.35 -21.26
C GLU A 175 4.49 6.58 -21.84
N PHE A 176 3.30 6.98 -21.47
CA PHE A 176 2.06 6.39 -21.98
C PHE A 176 0.89 7.35 -21.88
N THR A 177 -0.02 7.27 -22.85
CA THR A 177 -1.30 8.00 -22.82
C THR A 177 -2.46 7.02 -22.62
N LEU A 178 -3.17 7.18 -21.54
CA LEU A 178 -4.38 6.43 -21.22
C LEU A 178 -5.59 7.16 -21.84
N LYS A 179 -5.93 6.76 -23.06
CA LYS A 179 -6.97 7.43 -23.85
C LYS A 179 -8.36 7.28 -23.24
N GLY A 180 -9.11 8.36 -23.20
CA GLY A 180 -10.50 8.40 -22.72
C GLY A 180 -10.64 8.37 -21.19
N ILE A 181 -9.55 8.47 -20.45
CA ILE A 181 -9.53 8.53 -18.98
C ILE A 181 -9.08 9.93 -18.55
N VAL A 182 -10.03 10.70 -18.02
CA VAL A 182 -9.82 12.09 -17.59
C VAL A 182 -9.15 12.11 -16.22
N ILE A 183 -8.14 12.96 -16.05
CA ILE A 183 -7.34 12.99 -14.81
C ILE A 183 -8.14 13.44 -13.59
N ASP A 184 -9.17 14.24 -13.76
CA ASP A 184 -9.94 14.82 -12.64
C ASP A 184 -10.84 13.79 -11.93
N ASN A 185 -11.12 12.65 -12.57
CA ASN A 185 -12.06 11.67 -12.07
C ASN A 185 -11.42 10.55 -11.24
N TYR A 186 -10.08 10.42 -11.28
CA TYR A 186 -9.39 9.26 -10.74
C TYR A 186 -8.09 9.64 -10.02
N PHE A 187 -7.66 8.77 -9.12
CA PHE A 187 -6.27 8.71 -8.68
C PHE A 187 -5.48 7.74 -9.56
N PHE A 188 -4.20 8.02 -9.76
CA PHE A 188 -3.33 7.26 -10.65
C PHE A 188 -2.04 6.85 -9.98
N GLY A 189 -1.40 5.83 -10.55
CA GLY A 189 -0.07 5.42 -10.16
C GLY A 189 0.57 4.50 -11.18
N VAL A 190 1.87 4.28 -11.05
CA VAL A 190 2.66 3.42 -11.93
C VAL A 190 3.47 2.44 -11.08
N SER A 191 3.51 1.17 -11.48
CA SER A 191 4.42 0.15 -10.96
C SER A 191 5.31 -0.39 -12.08
N SER A 192 6.49 -0.89 -11.74
CA SER A 192 7.33 -1.69 -12.62
C SER A 192 6.96 -3.17 -12.53
N VAL A 193 7.16 -3.91 -13.61
CA VAL A 193 6.85 -5.35 -13.68
C VAL A 193 8.11 -6.10 -14.13
N GLY A 194 8.53 -7.09 -13.37
CA GLY A 194 9.66 -7.96 -13.67
C GLY A 194 9.27 -9.12 -14.60
N LYS A 195 10.28 -9.83 -15.11
CA LYS A 195 10.12 -10.95 -16.05
C LYS A 195 9.22 -12.09 -15.54
N ASP A 196 9.17 -12.29 -14.22
CA ASP A 196 8.38 -13.34 -13.58
C ASP A 196 7.00 -12.83 -13.13
N GLY A 197 6.62 -11.61 -13.53
CA GLY A 197 5.32 -11.00 -13.24
C GLY A 197 5.23 -10.31 -11.87
N PHE A 198 6.29 -10.32 -11.07
CA PHE A 198 6.31 -9.58 -9.81
C PHE A 198 6.35 -8.08 -10.06
N GLU A 199 5.59 -7.35 -9.27
CA GLU A 199 5.41 -5.91 -9.43
C GLU A 199 5.98 -5.15 -8.22
N SER A 200 6.51 -3.96 -8.48
CA SER A 200 6.82 -3.02 -7.40
C SER A 200 5.55 -2.48 -6.74
N PRO A 201 5.63 -1.89 -5.54
CA PRO A 201 4.59 -1.01 -5.05
C PRO A 201 4.28 0.09 -6.08
N VAL A 202 3.03 0.51 -6.12
CA VAL A 202 2.58 1.58 -7.01
C VAL A 202 3.11 2.92 -6.51
N VAL A 203 3.67 3.71 -7.42
CA VAL A 203 4.13 5.08 -7.14
C VAL A 203 3.08 6.06 -7.62
N PHE A 204 2.62 6.91 -6.71
CA PHE A 204 1.74 8.03 -7.01
C PHE A 204 2.51 9.15 -7.73
N PRO A 205 1.94 9.81 -8.75
CA PRO A 205 2.63 10.90 -9.45
C PRO A 205 3.01 12.03 -8.47
N ASN A 206 4.25 12.48 -8.57
CA ASN A 206 4.82 13.55 -7.74
C ASN A 206 5.14 14.84 -8.53
N GLY A 207 4.74 14.88 -9.78
CA GLY A 207 4.92 16.04 -10.66
C GLY A 207 3.89 16.09 -11.78
N ILE A 208 3.75 17.27 -12.36
CA ILE A 208 2.89 17.54 -13.52
C ILE A 208 3.77 17.96 -14.69
N PHE A 209 3.44 17.47 -15.88
CA PHE A 209 4.02 17.98 -17.14
C PHE A 209 2.89 18.43 -18.08
N ARG A 210 3.23 19.34 -18.98
CA ARG A 210 2.33 19.86 -20.03
C ARG A 210 2.61 19.20 -21.37
#